data_5745678cefdf95795dad55ffa95d604c
#
_entry.id   5745678cefdf95795dad55ffa95d604c
#
_cell.length_a   1.000
_cell.length_b   1.000
_cell.length_c   1.000
_cell.angle_alpha   90.00
_cell.angle_beta   90.00
_cell.angle_gamma   90.00
#
_symmetry.space_group_name_H-M   'P 1'
#
loop_
_entity.id
_entity.type
_entity.pdbx_description
1 polymer ?
#
loop_
_entity_poly.entity_id
_entity_poly.type
_entity_poly.pdbx_seq_one_letter_code
_entity_poly.pdbx_strand_id
1 'polypeptide(L)'
;NEDYYNYTKNNSEIKDNIHFAKPHTLICLKAFAFLSNKARKEAGQNVSEWNIKKHKYDVFRMTFMLNRDEVFDTPEIIKADLQKFAETIKNDLPDPSIFKENRFGVQDMQSIFNQFLKSFNLN
;
A
#
# COMPACT_ATOMS: atom_id res chain seq x y z
N ASN A 1 12.02 5.31 -9.84
CA ASN A 1 12.44 6.41 -8.97
C ASN A 1 13.48 5.89 -7.98
N GLU A 2 14.58 6.61 -7.83
CA GLU A 2 15.71 6.20 -6.98
C GLU A 2 15.33 6.04 -5.52
N ASP A 3 14.43 6.88 -4.99
CA ASP A 3 14.01 6.79 -3.59
C ASP A 3 13.29 5.48 -3.31
N TYR A 4 12.42 5.05 -4.23
CA TYR A 4 11.72 3.77 -4.10
C TYR A 4 12.69 2.61 -4.25
N TYR A 5 13.60 2.69 -5.22
CA TYR A 5 14.59 1.65 -5.44
C TYR A 5 15.47 1.45 -4.20
N ASN A 6 16.02 2.55 -3.67
CA ASN A 6 16.90 2.49 -2.51
C ASN A 6 16.14 2.02 -1.26
N TYR A 7 14.92 2.52 -1.05
CA TYR A 7 14.12 2.12 0.09
C TYR A 7 13.80 0.62 0.02
N THR A 8 13.41 0.13 -1.13
CA THR A 8 13.10 -1.29 -1.34
C THR A 8 14.35 -2.15 -1.10
N LYS A 9 15.49 -1.75 -1.67
CA LYS A 9 16.75 -2.46 -1.50
C LYS A 9 17.17 -2.54 -0.04
N ASN A 10 17.04 -1.43 0.69
CA ASN A 10 17.46 -1.36 2.10
C ASN A 10 16.50 -2.10 3.03
N ASN A 11 15.28 -2.39 2.59
CA ASN A 11 14.25 -3.07 3.37
C ASN A 11 13.84 -4.40 2.76
N SER A 12 14.82 -5.10 2.16
CA SER A 12 14.62 -6.44 1.61
C SER A 12 15.37 -7.46 2.45
N GLU A 13 14.86 -8.70 2.45
CA GLU A 13 15.51 -9.83 3.09
C GLU A 13 16.06 -10.75 2.01
N ILE A 14 17.18 -11.42 2.31
CA ILE A 14 17.72 -12.47 1.45
C ILE A 14 17.40 -13.81 2.10
N LYS A 15 16.68 -14.65 1.39
CA LYS A 15 16.35 -16.01 1.83
C LYS A 15 16.54 -16.94 0.65
N ASP A 16 17.39 -17.97 0.83
CA ASP A 16 17.71 -18.93 -0.23
C ASP A 16 18.20 -18.25 -1.51
N ASN A 17 19.02 -17.20 -1.36
CA ASN A 17 19.57 -16.39 -2.46
C ASN A 17 18.53 -15.60 -3.25
N ILE A 18 17.32 -15.43 -2.70
CA ILE A 18 16.26 -14.63 -3.32
C ILE A 18 15.99 -13.41 -2.44
N HIS A 19 15.89 -12.24 -3.06
CA HIS A 19 15.54 -11.02 -2.37
C HIS A 19 14.02 -10.91 -2.20
N PHE A 20 13.57 -10.73 -0.96
CA PHE A 20 12.16 -10.51 -0.64
C PHE A 20 12.00 -9.11 -0.03
N ALA A 21 11.17 -8.27 -0.65
CA ALA A 21 10.81 -7.00 -0.04
C ALA A 21 9.92 -7.26 1.18
N LYS A 22 10.16 -6.52 2.27
CA LYS A 22 9.32 -6.63 3.46
C LYS A 22 7.93 -6.05 3.18
N PRO A 23 6.88 -6.51 3.90
CA PRO A 23 5.50 -6.07 3.63
C PRO A 23 5.33 -4.56 3.61
N HIS A 24 5.94 -3.82 4.53
CA HIS A 24 5.80 -2.36 4.55
C HIS A 24 6.37 -1.70 3.29
N THR A 25 7.44 -2.28 2.73
CA THR A 25 8.03 -1.80 1.47
C THR A 25 7.09 -2.06 0.29
N LEU A 26 6.48 -3.25 0.25
CA LEU A 26 5.52 -3.59 -0.79
C LEU A 26 4.30 -2.68 -0.74
N ILE A 27 3.86 -2.30 0.46
CA ILE A 27 2.77 -1.34 0.62
C ILE A 27 3.11 -0.02 -0.07
N CYS A 28 4.34 0.49 0.15
CA CYS A 28 4.78 1.72 -0.49
C CYS A 28 4.77 1.61 -2.02
N LEU A 29 5.26 0.49 -2.55
CA LEU A 29 5.28 0.25 -3.99
C LEU A 29 3.87 0.15 -4.57
N LYS A 30 2.95 -0.52 -3.87
CA LYS A 30 1.56 -0.66 -4.33
C LYS A 30 0.83 0.68 -4.30
N ALA A 31 1.05 1.49 -3.27
CA ALA A 31 0.46 2.83 -3.20
C ALA A 31 0.97 3.71 -4.36
N PHE A 32 2.28 3.64 -4.64
CA PHE A 32 2.86 4.36 -5.77
C PHE A 32 2.25 3.89 -7.10
N ALA A 33 2.12 2.57 -7.28
CA ALA A 33 1.55 2.00 -8.51
C ALA A 33 0.09 2.44 -8.69
N PHE A 34 -0.68 2.50 -7.60
CA PHE A 34 -2.05 3.00 -7.65
C PHE A 34 -2.10 4.44 -8.17
N LEU A 35 -1.28 5.32 -7.58
CA LEU A 35 -1.25 6.73 -7.97
C LEU A 35 -0.77 6.90 -9.41
N SER A 36 0.27 6.17 -9.80
CA SER A 36 0.84 6.22 -11.13
C SER A 36 -0.17 5.77 -12.20
N ASN A 37 -0.83 4.64 -11.97
CA ASN A 37 -1.82 4.12 -12.91
C ASN A 37 -3.04 5.04 -13.01
N LYS A 38 -3.47 5.60 -11.88
CA LYS A 38 -4.58 6.55 -11.87
C LYS A 38 -4.26 7.81 -12.69
N ALA A 39 -3.05 8.34 -12.51
CA ALA A 39 -2.59 9.51 -13.26
C ALA A 39 -2.49 9.21 -14.76
N ARG A 40 -1.99 8.04 -15.12
CA ARG A 40 -1.88 7.61 -16.51
C ARG A 40 -3.26 7.49 -17.16
N LYS A 41 -4.23 6.94 -16.44
CA LYS A 41 -5.60 6.84 -16.95
C LYS A 41 -6.22 8.22 -17.15
N GLU A 42 -6.02 9.12 -16.20
CA GLU A 42 -6.52 10.50 -16.31
C GLU A 42 -5.87 11.24 -17.48
N ALA A 43 -4.64 10.85 -17.85
CA ALA A 43 -3.94 11.42 -19.01
C ALA A 43 -4.35 10.77 -20.34
N GLY A 44 -5.37 9.89 -20.33
CA GLY A 44 -5.90 9.26 -21.54
C GLY A 44 -5.20 7.98 -21.95
N GLN A 45 -4.27 7.46 -21.15
CA GLN A 45 -3.63 6.18 -21.46
C GLN A 45 -4.56 5.01 -21.16
N ASN A 46 -4.29 3.90 -21.85
CA ASN A 46 -5.10 2.69 -21.70
C ASN A 46 -4.70 1.90 -20.46
N VAL A 47 -5.30 2.25 -19.32
CA VAL A 47 -5.09 1.56 -18.04
C VAL A 47 -6.45 1.05 -17.56
N SER A 48 -6.54 -0.24 -17.25
CA SER A 48 -7.80 -0.82 -16.78
C SER A 48 -8.12 -0.39 -15.35
N GLU A 49 -9.42 -0.24 -15.07
CA GLU A 49 -9.90 0.03 -13.71
C GLU A 49 -9.44 -1.03 -12.73
N TRP A 50 -9.44 -2.28 -13.16
CA TRP A 50 -9.01 -3.39 -12.30
C TRP A 50 -7.54 -3.26 -11.90
N ASN A 51 -6.67 -2.85 -12.83
CA ASN A 51 -5.26 -2.66 -12.52
C ASN A 51 -5.04 -1.55 -11.49
N ILE A 52 -5.90 -0.57 -11.46
CA ILE A 52 -5.86 0.48 -10.44
C ILE A 52 -6.35 -0.07 -9.10
N LYS A 53 -7.54 -0.67 -9.10
CA LYS A 53 -8.19 -1.17 -7.87
C LYS A 53 -7.38 -2.23 -7.15
N LYS A 54 -6.74 -3.15 -7.89
CA LYS A 54 -6.00 -4.25 -7.25
C LYS A 54 -4.86 -3.75 -6.38
N HIS A 55 -4.21 -2.66 -6.76
CA HIS A 55 -3.13 -2.09 -5.95
C HIS A 55 -3.66 -1.53 -4.63
N LYS A 56 -4.83 -0.88 -4.66
CA LYS A 56 -5.49 -0.43 -3.44
C LYS A 56 -5.84 -1.62 -2.54
N TYR A 57 -6.39 -2.67 -3.11
CA TYR A 57 -6.76 -3.88 -2.36
C TYR A 57 -5.53 -4.54 -1.74
N ASP A 58 -4.42 -4.59 -2.47
CA ASP A 58 -3.18 -5.16 -1.96
C ASP A 58 -2.64 -4.36 -0.78
N VAL A 59 -2.74 -3.03 -0.81
CA VAL A 59 -2.33 -2.20 0.33
C VAL A 59 -3.11 -2.60 1.58
N PHE A 60 -4.42 -2.79 1.47
CA PHE A 60 -5.26 -3.17 2.61
C PHE A 60 -4.93 -4.56 3.12
N ARG A 61 -4.75 -5.53 2.21
CA ARG A 61 -4.39 -6.90 2.60
C ARG A 61 -3.04 -6.94 3.32
N MET A 62 -2.06 -6.22 2.82
CA MET A 62 -0.73 -6.18 3.41
C MET A 62 -0.72 -5.41 4.74
N THR A 63 -1.46 -4.31 4.82
CA THR A 63 -1.58 -3.54 6.05
C THR A 63 -2.17 -4.39 7.18
N PHE A 64 -3.17 -5.22 6.86
CA PHE A 64 -3.77 -6.14 7.82
C PHE A 64 -2.74 -7.08 8.44
N MET A 65 -1.67 -7.41 7.71
CA MET A 65 -0.62 -8.32 8.16
C MET A 65 0.49 -7.64 8.94
N LEU A 66 0.50 -6.31 9.03
CA LEU A 66 1.54 -5.58 9.75
C LEU A 66 1.37 -5.69 11.27
N ASN A 67 2.50 -5.57 11.98
CA ASN A 67 2.49 -5.40 13.42
C ASN A 67 1.90 -4.02 13.75
N ARG A 68 0.84 -4.01 14.57
CA ARG A 68 0.10 -2.79 14.90
C ARG A 68 0.91 -1.75 15.67
N ASP A 69 1.92 -2.19 16.39
CA ASP A 69 2.73 -1.30 17.22
C ASP A 69 3.95 -0.75 16.50
N GLU A 70 4.24 -1.26 15.31
CA GLU A 70 5.39 -0.85 14.55
C GLU A 70 5.07 0.37 13.69
N VAL A 71 5.99 1.36 13.71
CA VAL A 71 5.90 2.56 12.89
C VAL A 71 7.11 2.59 11.97
N PHE A 72 6.85 2.80 10.69
CA PHE A 72 7.90 2.79 9.67
C PHE A 72 8.24 4.21 9.24
N ASP A 73 9.51 4.55 9.33
CA ASP A 73 10.01 5.81 8.79
C ASP A 73 10.24 5.65 7.30
N THR A 74 9.73 6.59 6.52
CA THR A 74 9.93 6.59 5.08
C THR A 74 10.55 7.92 4.63
N PRO A 75 11.33 7.90 3.53
CA PRO A 75 11.81 9.15 2.95
C PRO A 75 10.65 10.10 2.65
N GLU A 76 10.90 11.40 2.68
CA GLU A 76 9.84 12.41 2.50
C GLU A 76 9.06 12.25 1.20
N ILE A 77 9.73 11.89 0.11
CA ILE A 77 9.06 11.70 -1.18
C ILE A 77 8.06 10.54 -1.11
N ILE A 78 8.46 9.44 -0.48
CA ILE A 78 7.59 8.28 -0.31
C ILE A 78 6.45 8.63 0.64
N LYS A 79 6.74 9.30 1.74
CA LYS A 79 5.72 9.72 2.71
C LYS A 79 4.68 10.63 2.06
N ALA A 80 5.11 11.55 1.21
CA ALA A 80 4.20 12.43 0.48
C ALA A 80 3.26 11.63 -0.44
N ASP A 81 3.80 10.61 -1.11
CA ASP A 81 2.98 9.73 -1.96
C ASP A 81 2.00 8.91 -1.13
N LEU A 82 2.42 8.39 0.01
CA LEU A 82 1.53 7.65 0.91
C LEU A 82 0.40 8.56 1.42
N GLN A 83 0.73 9.81 1.76
CA GLN A 83 -0.28 10.78 2.18
C GLN A 83 -1.26 11.08 1.06
N LYS A 84 -0.78 11.24 -0.16
CA LYS A 84 -1.62 11.46 -1.33
C LYS A 84 -2.53 10.26 -1.60
N PHE A 85 -1.99 9.04 -1.47
CA PHE A 85 -2.76 7.82 -1.59
C PHE A 85 -3.89 7.81 -0.56
N ALA A 86 -3.57 8.07 0.71
CA ALA A 86 -4.57 8.10 1.78
C ALA A 86 -5.68 9.12 1.50
N GLU A 87 -5.31 10.33 1.08
CA GLU A 87 -6.29 11.35 0.75
C GLU A 87 -7.18 10.95 -0.42
N THR A 88 -6.62 10.22 -1.38
CA THR A 88 -7.36 9.79 -2.57
C THR A 88 -8.40 8.73 -2.25
N ILE A 89 -8.07 7.80 -1.33
CA ILE A 89 -8.93 6.63 -1.09
C ILE A 89 -9.79 6.72 0.17
N LYS A 90 -9.62 7.75 1.00
CA LYS A 90 -10.30 7.83 2.32
C LYS A 90 -11.82 7.75 2.24
N ASN A 91 -12.42 8.17 1.13
CA ASN A 91 -13.85 8.12 0.91
C ASN A 91 -14.26 7.00 -0.05
N ASP A 92 -13.34 6.11 -0.39
CA ASP A 92 -13.57 4.99 -1.30
C ASP A 92 -12.79 3.76 -0.84
N LEU A 93 -13.07 3.33 0.40
CA LEU A 93 -12.42 2.17 0.99
C LEU A 93 -12.91 0.89 0.31
N PRO A 94 -12.05 -0.14 0.23
CA PRO A 94 -12.46 -1.42 -0.35
C PRO A 94 -13.58 -2.08 0.41
N ASP A 95 -14.32 -2.95 -0.27
CA ASP A 95 -15.32 -3.80 0.36
C ASP A 95 -14.62 -4.91 1.13
N PRO A 96 -15.16 -5.33 2.31
CA PRO A 96 -14.57 -6.45 3.07
C PRO A 96 -14.40 -7.74 2.28
N SER A 97 -15.13 -7.91 1.18
CA SER A 97 -15.02 -9.10 0.32
C SER A 97 -13.64 -9.29 -0.32
N ILE A 98 -12.76 -8.27 -0.25
CA ILE A 98 -11.38 -8.45 -0.72
C ILE A 98 -10.63 -9.48 0.11
N PHE A 99 -11.08 -9.75 1.33
CA PHE A 99 -10.59 -10.85 2.17
C PHE A 99 -11.45 -12.07 1.87
N LYS A 100 -11.07 -12.85 0.86
CA LYS A 100 -11.87 -13.96 0.31
C LYS A 100 -12.16 -15.08 1.32
N GLU A 101 -11.33 -15.22 2.34
CA GLU A 101 -11.53 -16.23 3.36
C GLU A 101 -11.85 -15.56 4.68
N ASN A 102 -13.01 -15.89 5.24
CA ASN A 102 -13.44 -15.36 6.55
C ASN A 102 -12.68 -16.00 7.71
N ARG A 103 -11.41 -16.36 7.52
CA ARG A 103 -10.58 -16.95 8.57
C ARG A 103 -10.44 -16.04 9.78
N PHE A 104 -10.53 -14.74 9.55
CA PHE A 104 -10.27 -13.72 10.57
C PHE A 104 -11.55 -12.94 10.92
N GLY A 105 -12.71 -13.44 10.47
CA GLY A 105 -13.98 -12.74 10.68
C GLY A 105 -14.19 -11.60 9.69
N VAL A 106 -15.20 -10.79 9.95
CA VAL A 106 -15.50 -9.61 9.12
C VAL A 106 -14.47 -8.54 9.42
N GLN A 107 -13.81 -8.05 8.38
CA GLN A 107 -12.79 -7.01 8.54
C GLN A 107 -13.42 -5.63 8.41
N ASP A 108 -13.04 -4.73 9.32
CA ASP A 108 -13.45 -3.33 9.27
C ASP A 108 -12.41 -2.56 8.47
N MET A 109 -12.79 -2.14 7.28
CA MET A 109 -11.89 -1.42 6.37
C MET A 109 -11.42 -0.09 6.96
N GLN A 110 -12.27 0.57 7.74
CA GLN A 110 -11.87 1.81 8.40
C GLN A 110 -10.74 1.55 9.41
N SER A 111 -10.82 0.46 10.17
CA SER A 111 -9.77 0.08 11.11
C SER A 111 -8.45 -0.21 10.41
N ILE A 112 -8.51 -0.88 9.26
CA ILE A 112 -7.31 -1.17 8.46
C ILE A 112 -6.73 0.14 7.92
N PHE A 113 -7.58 1.03 7.43
CA PHE A 113 -7.14 2.34 6.96
C PHE A 113 -6.46 3.13 8.08
N ASN A 114 -7.05 3.14 9.28
CA ASN A 114 -6.47 3.80 10.44
C ASN A 114 -5.12 3.19 10.81
N GLN A 115 -4.98 1.87 10.70
CA GLN A 115 -3.72 1.18 10.92
C GLN A 115 -2.67 1.62 9.89
N PHE A 116 -3.07 1.76 8.64
CA PHE A 116 -2.17 2.26 7.59
C PHE A 116 -1.64 3.65 7.95
N LEU A 117 -2.52 4.56 8.35
CA LEU A 117 -2.10 5.90 8.75
C LEU A 117 -1.12 5.87 9.92
N LYS A 118 -1.39 5.04 10.92
CA LYS A 118 -0.52 4.90 12.09
C LYS A 118 0.82 4.30 11.73
N SER A 119 0.80 3.22 10.96
CA SER A 119 2.04 2.49 10.61
C SER A 119 3.04 3.35 9.85
N PHE A 120 2.58 4.30 9.06
CA PHE A 120 3.44 5.18 8.27
C PHE A 120 3.47 6.62 8.80
N ASN A 121 2.93 6.84 9.99
CA ASN A 121 2.90 8.15 10.64
C ASN A 121 2.29 9.23 9.74
N LEU A 122 1.12 8.93 9.18
CA LEU A 122 0.39 9.84 8.29
C LEU A 122 -0.71 10.59 9.06
N ASN A 123 -1.13 11.69 8.49
CA ASN A 123 -2.20 12.51 9.09
C ASN A 123 -3.59 12.04 8.68
#